data_b05721ce385e53ac01721aa025c6988f
#
_entry.id   b05721ce385e53ac01721aa025c6988f
#
_cell.length_a   1.000
_cell.length_b   1.000
_cell.length_c   1.000
_cell.angle_alpha   90.00
_cell.angle_beta   90.00
_cell.angle_gamma   90.00
#
_symmetry.space_group_name_H-M   'P 1'
#
loop_
_entity.id
_entity.type
_entity.pdbx_description
1 polymer ?
#
loop_
_entity_poly.entity_id
_entity_poly.type
_entity_poly.pdbx_seq_one_letter_code
_entity_poly.pdbx_strand_id
1 'polypeptide(L)'
;MHPIISVFNPFMVTIICNFYNDLSILAAKIEALNLSDGILKKMNNDTTVKRRYSSTPFDGKVIEIRPECLIPFSENWSVPNGDEVREIIRRTGLTGGQVAKKVGLTGSGASRTVRRWVSGETDISYAIWGILCDLAGIKSIWRETESD
;
A
#
# COMPACT_ATOMS: atom_id res chain seq x y z
N MET A 1 65.58 17.61 -40.93
CA MET A 1 64.98 17.37 -39.60
C MET A 1 63.86 18.35 -39.42
N HIS A 2 62.64 17.90 -39.63
CA HIS A 2 61.41 18.70 -39.36
C HIS A 2 60.76 18.17 -38.08
N PRO A 3 60.42 19.02 -37.10
CA PRO A 3 59.60 18.58 -35.96
C PRO A 3 58.15 18.55 -36.39
N ILE A 4 57.51 17.41 -36.23
CA ILE A 4 56.09 17.22 -36.36
C ILE A 4 55.41 17.87 -35.13
N ILE A 5 54.89 19.07 -35.32
CA ILE A 5 54.03 19.68 -34.31
C ILE A 5 52.67 19.02 -34.46
N SER A 6 52.38 18.12 -33.53
CA SER A 6 51.05 17.52 -33.40
C SER A 6 50.04 18.60 -33.05
N VAL A 7 49.17 18.92 -34.02
CA VAL A 7 48.04 19.85 -33.84
C VAL A 7 47.02 19.15 -32.94
N PHE A 8 47.05 19.46 -31.66
CA PHE A 8 46.01 19.07 -30.73
C PHE A 8 44.71 19.82 -31.07
N ASN A 9 43.76 19.13 -31.62
CA ASN A 9 42.48 19.71 -32.04
C ASN A 9 41.67 20.12 -30.79
N PRO A 10 41.40 21.43 -30.58
CA PRO A 10 40.69 21.92 -29.39
C PRO A 10 39.28 21.33 -29.29
N PHE A 11 38.69 20.87 -30.38
CA PHE A 11 37.40 20.21 -30.41
C PHE A 11 37.39 18.86 -29.64
N MET A 12 38.50 18.11 -29.67
CA MET A 12 38.60 16.84 -28.95
C MET A 12 38.68 17.06 -27.45
N VAL A 13 39.30 18.10 -26.97
CA VAL A 13 39.42 18.43 -25.55
C VAL A 13 38.02 18.79 -24.99
N THR A 14 37.21 19.53 -25.75
CA THR A 14 35.84 19.91 -25.35
C THR A 14 34.92 18.69 -25.26
N ILE A 15 35.02 17.74 -26.19
CA ILE A 15 34.22 16.50 -26.18
C ILE A 15 34.60 15.63 -24.98
N ILE A 16 35.91 15.51 -24.67
CA ILE A 16 36.39 14.74 -23.53
C ILE A 16 35.93 15.36 -22.20
N CYS A 17 35.99 16.69 -22.05
CA CYS A 17 35.50 17.38 -20.86
C CYS A 17 34.00 17.22 -20.66
N ASN A 18 33.21 17.28 -21.72
CA ASN A 18 31.73 17.03 -21.62
C ASN A 18 31.43 15.58 -21.23
N PHE A 19 32.20 14.64 -21.78
CA PHE A 19 32.00 13.22 -21.44
C PHE A 19 32.38 12.92 -19.96
N TYR A 20 33.40 13.57 -19.41
CA TYR A 20 33.77 13.45 -18.00
C TYR A 20 32.74 14.09 -17.06
N ASN A 21 32.14 15.21 -17.45
CA ASN A 21 31.09 15.84 -16.68
C ASN A 21 29.81 14.98 -16.64
N ASP A 22 29.44 14.36 -17.76
CA ASP A 22 28.28 13.45 -17.81
C ASP A 22 28.49 12.20 -16.94
N LEU A 23 29.70 11.63 -16.93
CA LEU A 23 30.04 10.50 -16.08
C LEU A 23 30.01 10.85 -14.58
N SER A 24 30.46 12.06 -14.22
CA SER A 24 30.42 12.56 -12.86
C SER A 24 28.97 12.76 -12.37
N ILE A 25 28.13 13.31 -13.23
CA ILE A 25 26.68 13.47 -12.94
C ILE A 25 25.98 12.12 -12.85
N LEU A 26 26.37 11.15 -13.69
CA LEU A 26 25.82 9.80 -13.65
C LEU A 26 26.23 9.07 -12.38
N ALA A 27 27.50 9.18 -11.95
CA ALA A 27 27.99 8.61 -10.70
C ALA A 27 27.27 9.21 -9.48
N ALA A 28 27.07 10.54 -9.44
CA ALA A 28 26.33 11.21 -8.39
C ALA A 28 24.85 10.78 -8.34
N LYS A 29 24.22 10.54 -9.51
CA LYS A 29 22.86 10.00 -9.58
C LYS A 29 22.78 8.56 -9.08
N ILE A 30 23.77 7.73 -9.37
CA ILE A 30 23.85 6.33 -8.90
C ILE A 30 24.04 6.30 -7.39
N GLU A 31 24.89 7.15 -6.82
CA GLU A 31 25.06 7.27 -5.37
C GLU A 31 23.79 7.77 -4.69
N ALA A 32 23.09 8.74 -5.27
CA ALA A 32 21.81 9.21 -4.75
C ALA A 32 20.72 8.12 -4.80
N LEU A 33 20.70 7.28 -5.83
CA LEU A 33 19.80 6.11 -5.91
C LEU A 33 20.15 5.06 -4.87
N ASN A 34 21.41 4.76 -4.66
CA ASN A 34 21.84 3.82 -3.60
C ASN A 34 21.55 4.35 -2.19
N LEU A 35 21.62 5.68 -2.00
CA LEU A 35 21.23 6.31 -0.74
C LEU A 35 19.72 6.24 -0.51
N SER A 36 18.91 6.42 -1.56
CA SER A 36 17.45 6.27 -1.49
C SER A 36 17.03 4.83 -1.21
N ASP A 37 17.71 3.84 -1.78
CA ASP A 37 17.50 2.42 -1.47
C ASP A 37 17.87 2.09 -0.02
N GLY A 38 18.93 2.68 0.51
CA GLY A 38 19.31 2.57 1.91
C GLY A 38 18.28 3.16 2.86
N ILE A 39 17.70 4.31 2.50
CA ILE A 39 16.64 4.97 3.26
C ILE A 39 15.35 4.15 3.17
N LEU A 40 14.97 3.65 2.00
CA LEU A 40 13.82 2.77 1.81
C LEU A 40 13.97 1.46 2.60
N LYS A 41 15.17 0.88 2.62
CA LYS A 41 15.47 -0.32 3.40
C LYS A 41 15.45 -0.05 4.91
N LYS A 42 15.88 1.13 5.35
CA LYS A 42 15.80 1.56 6.75
C LYS A 42 14.37 1.87 7.18
N MET A 43 13.53 2.40 6.28
CA MET A 43 12.10 2.60 6.54
C MET A 43 11.33 1.27 6.57
N ASN A 44 11.78 0.25 5.85
CA ASN A 44 11.20 -1.10 5.86
C ASN A 44 11.71 -1.95 7.04
N ASN A 45 12.83 -1.58 7.68
CA ASN A 45 13.39 -2.24 8.86
C ASN A 45 12.93 -1.63 10.19
N ASP A 46 11.89 -0.79 10.19
CA ASP A 46 11.16 -0.48 11.42
C ASP A 46 10.43 -1.76 11.86
N THR A 47 11.15 -2.59 12.56
CA THR A 47 10.75 -3.86 13.17
C THR A 47 9.87 -3.67 14.42
N THR A 48 9.03 -2.70 14.43
CA THR A 48 7.77 -2.83 15.11
C THR A 48 6.98 -3.82 14.27
N VAL A 49 6.95 -5.07 14.69
CA VAL A 49 6.08 -6.13 14.15
C VAL A 49 4.65 -5.61 14.30
N LYS A 50 4.25 -4.73 13.37
CA LYS A 50 2.87 -4.31 13.25
C LYS A 50 2.11 -5.58 12.94
N ARG A 51 1.33 -6.06 13.90
CA ARG A 51 0.50 -7.25 13.76
C ARG A 51 -0.42 -7.02 12.56
N ARG A 52 0.00 -7.52 11.41
CA ARG A 52 -0.86 -7.60 10.24
C ARG A 52 -1.83 -8.72 10.50
N TYR A 53 -3.06 -8.56 10.09
CA TYR A 53 -3.95 -9.70 10.00
C TYR A 53 -3.25 -10.70 9.06
N SER A 54 -3.21 -11.96 9.47
CA SER A 54 -2.49 -13.00 8.74
C SER A 54 -2.92 -12.99 7.27
N SER A 55 -1.96 -13.08 6.35
CA SER A 55 -2.24 -13.27 4.93
C SER A 55 -2.87 -14.64 4.64
N THR A 56 -2.70 -15.59 5.57
CA THR A 56 -3.37 -16.90 5.52
C THR A 56 -4.68 -16.83 6.29
N PRO A 57 -5.74 -17.50 5.81
CA PRO A 57 -6.97 -17.65 6.56
C PRO A 57 -6.71 -18.26 7.92
N PHE A 58 -7.46 -17.85 8.95
CA PHE A 58 -7.42 -18.47 10.26
C PHE A 58 -7.82 -19.95 10.11
N ASP A 59 -7.02 -20.85 10.66
CA ASP A 59 -7.18 -22.31 10.52
C ASP A 59 -7.21 -22.85 9.08
N GLY A 60 -6.62 -22.11 8.10
CA GLY A 60 -6.61 -22.52 6.71
C GLY A 60 -7.97 -22.46 6.02
N LYS A 61 -9.04 -22.05 6.71
CA LYS A 61 -10.38 -21.95 6.18
C LYS A 61 -10.59 -20.56 5.55
N VAL A 62 -10.93 -20.52 4.27
CA VAL A 62 -11.41 -19.30 3.62
C VAL A 62 -12.81 -19.01 4.14
N ILE A 63 -12.99 -17.83 4.76
CA ILE A 63 -14.31 -17.38 5.19
C ILE A 63 -15.01 -16.78 3.99
N GLU A 64 -16.14 -17.34 3.61
CA GLU A 64 -17.03 -16.80 2.61
C GLU A 64 -17.88 -15.70 3.24
N ILE A 65 -17.91 -14.53 2.59
CA ILE A 65 -18.71 -13.40 3.06
C ILE A 65 -20.12 -13.59 2.54
N ARG A 66 -21.08 -13.46 3.43
CA ARG A 66 -22.49 -13.63 3.08
C ARG A 66 -22.93 -12.59 2.04
N PRO A 67 -23.68 -12.99 0.98
CA PRO A 67 -24.15 -12.07 -0.05
C PRO A 67 -24.96 -10.90 0.52
N GLU A 68 -25.75 -11.12 1.59
CA GLU A 68 -26.58 -10.13 2.25
C GLU A 68 -25.78 -8.97 2.86
N CYS A 69 -24.47 -9.20 3.12
CA CYS A 69 -23.57 -8.13 3.58
C CYS A 69 -23.00 -7.29 2.43
N LEU A 70 -23.15 -7.74 1.17
CA LEU A 70 -22.53 -7.16 -0.03
C LEU A 70 -23.52 -6.47 -0.95
N ILE A 71 -24.73 -6.21 -0.48
CA ILE A 71 -25.80 -5.52 -1.23
C ILE A 71 -25.92 -4.05 -0.83
N PRO A 72 -26.55 -3.20 -1.65
CA PRO A 72 -26.93 -1.84 -1.27
C PRO A 72 -27.73 -1.81 0.04
N PHE A 73 -27.60 -0.70 0.77
CA PHE A 73 -28.30 -0.55 2.04
C PHE A 73 -29.83 -0.62 1.83
N SER A 74 -30.43 -1.62 2.44
CA SER A 74 -31.85 -1.93 2.34
C SER A 74 -32.30 -2.72 3.58
N GLU A 75 -33.57 -3.02 3.70
CA GLU A 75 -34.09 -3.89 4.77
C GLU A 75 -33.49 -5.31 4.73
N ASN A 76 -33.00 -5.74 3.57
CA ASN A 76 -32.37 -7.04 3.36
C ASN A 76 -30.86 -7.05 3.67
N TRP A 77 -30.26 -5.87 3.90
CA TRP A 77 -28.85 -5.80 4.25
C TRP A 77 -28.61 -6.33 5.66
N SER A 78 -27.66 -7.25 5.80
CA SER A 78 -27.29 -7.82 7.08
C SER A 78 -25.96 -7.27 7.55
N VAL A 79 -25.86 -6.97 8.86
CA VAL A 79 -24.59 -6.55 9.46
C VAL A 79 -23.58 -7.71 9.39
N PRO A 80 -22.36 -7.47 8.88
CA PRO A 80 -21.32 -8.50 8.84
C PRO A 80 -20.87 -8.88 10.26
N ASN A 81 -20.59 -10.15 10.45
CA ASN A 81 -20.04 -10.65 11.70
C ASN A 81 -18.53 -10.40 11.83
N GLY A 82 -17.96 -10.63 13.01
CA GLY A 82 -16.53 -10.36 13.26
C GLY A 82 -15.58 -11.15 12.36
N ASP A 83 -15.95 -12.36 11.95
CA ASP A 83 -15.13 -13.19 11.07
C ASP A 83 -15.14 -12.66 9.63
N GLU A 84 -16.28 -12.19 9.14
CA GLU A 84 -16.40 -11.53 7.83
C GLU A 84 -15.59 -10.21 7.81
N VAL A 85 -15.67 -9.44 8.91
CA VAL A 85 -14.86 -8.21 9.05
C VAL A 85 -13.37 -8.54 9.05
N ARG A 86 -12.97 -9.59 9.77
CA ARG A 86 -11.57 -10.08 9.80
C ARG A 86 -11.09 -10.47 8.42
N GLU A 87 -11.91 -11.19 7.66
CA GLU A 87 -11.59 -11.65 6.31
C GLU A 87 -11.43 -10.47 5.34
N ILE A 88 -12.32 -9.49 5.37
CA ILE A 88 -12.19 -8.29 4.54
C ILE A 88 -10.90 -7.54 4.88
N ILE A 89 -10.61 -7.30 6.15
CA ILE A 89 -9.38 -6.63 6.57
C ILE A 89 -8.15 -7.43 6.12
N ARG A 90 -8.18 -8.76 6.22
CA ARG A 90 -7.12 -9.63 5.72
C ARG A 90 -6.87 -9.42 4.22
N ARG A 91 -7.94 -9.36 3.41
CA ARG A 91 -7.85 -9.12 1.96
C ARG A 91 -7.24 -7.76 1.62
N THR A 92 -7.46 -6.74 2.44
CA THR A 92 -6.80 -5.43 2.23
C THR A 92 -5.29 -5.47 2.45
N GLY A 93 -4.74 -6.46 3.16
CA GLY A 93 -3.33 -6.53 3.56
C GLY A 93 -2.90 -5.44 4.57
N LEU A 94 -3.84 -4.67 5.09
CA LEU A 94 -3.57 -3.56 6.01
C LEU A 94 -3.50 -4.03 7.47
N THR A 95 -2.76 -3.29 8.29
CA THR A 95 -2.81 -3.43 9.76
C THR A 95 -4.04 -2.74 10.32
N GLY A 96 -4.52 -3.13 11.51
CA GLY A 96 -5.67 -2.49 12.15
C GLY A 96 -5.52 -0.97 12.34
N GLY A 97 -4.29 -0.47 12.58
CA GLY A 97 -4.03 0.97 12.65
C GLY A 97 -4.10 1.67 11.28
N GLN A 98 -3.69 0.99 10.22
CA GLN A 98 -3.83 1.50 8.84
C GLN A 98 -5.29 1.48 8.40
N VAL A 99 -6.03 0.42 8.71
CA VAL A 99 -7.48 0.36 8.49
C VAL A 99 -8.17 1.52 9.19
N ALA A 100 -7.90 1.74 10.48
CA ALA A 100 -8.48 2.85 11.24
C ALA A 100 -8.26 4.19 10.54
N LYS A 101 -7.04 4.46 10.07
CA LYS A 101 -6.72 5.70 9.32
C LYS A 101 -7.48 5.79 8.00
N LYS A 102 -7.58 4.69 7.26
CA LYS A 102 -8.27 4.66 5.95
C LYS A 102 -9.76 4.91 6.06
N VAL A 103 -10.40 4.45 7.14
CA VAL A 103 -11.82 4.68 7.40
C VAL A 103 -12.09 5.97 8.21
N GLY A 104 -11.07 6.81 8.41
CA GLY A 104 -11.21 8.12 9.05
C GLY A 104 -11.28 8.10 10.58
N LEU A 105 -10.94 6.97 11.23
CA LEU A 105 -10.86 6.94 12.69
C LEU A 105 -9.61 7.65 13.18
N THR A 106 -9.78 8.60 14.09
CA THR A 106 -8.71 9.39 14.70
C THR A 106 -8.61 9.11 16.20
N GLY A 107 -7.46 9.47 16.78
CA GLY A 107 -7.21 9.31 18.21
C GLY A 107 -6.58 7.98 18.63
N SER A 108 -6.21 7.89 19.91
CA SER A 108 -5.46 6.77 20.49
C SER A 108 -6.27 5.46 20.54
N GLY A 109 -7.60 5.54 20.48
CA GLY A 109 -8.52 4.41 20.50
C GLY A 109 -8.85 3.80 19.14
N ALA A 110 -8.45 4.42 18.04
CA ALA A 110 -8.86 4.05 16.69
C ALA A 110 -8.57 2.57 16.33
N SER A 111 -7.39 2.08 16.66
CA SER A 111 -7.00 0.68 16.45
C SER A 111 -7.76 -0.30 17.37
N ARG A 112 -8.21 0.17 18.54
CA ARG A 112 -9.06 -0.63 19.44
C ARG A 112 -10.45 -0.81 18.84
N THR A 113 -11.02 0.21 18.23
CA THR A 113 -12.32 0.13 17.55
C THR A 113 -12.30 -0.94 16.47
N VAL A 114 -11.27 -0.97 15.62
CA VAL A 114 -11.11 -2.02 14.59
C VAL A 114 -11.06 -3.42 15.21
N ARG A 115 -10.36 -3.59 16.34
CA ARG A 115 -10.32 -4.89 17.05
C ARG A 115 -11.69 -5.30 17.57
N ARG A 116 -12.51 -4.36 18.04
CA ARG A 116 -13.87 -4.64 18.54
C ARG A 116 -14.80 -5.08 17.41
N TRP A 117 -14.65 -4.54 16.21
CA TRP A 117 -15.37 -5.05 15.04
C TRP A 117 -14.96 -6.48 14.69
N VAL A 118 -13.65 -6.75 14.68
CA VAL A 118 -13.10 -8.10 14.38
C VAL A 118 -13.47 -9.14 15.44
N SER A 119 -13.63 -8.73 16.69
CA SER A 119 -14.08 -9.63 17.79
C SER A 119 -15.60 -9.80 17.84
N GLY A 120 -16.37 -9.03 17.06
CA GLY A 120 -17.83 -9.03 17.14
C GLY A 120 -18.38 -8.34 18.39
N GLU A 121 -17.53 -7.61 19.14
CA GLU A 121 -17.95 -6.88 20.33
C GLU A 121 -18.80 -5.65 19.98
N THR A 122 -18.55 -5.06 18.83
CA THR A 122 -19.33 -3.94 18.29
C THR A 122 -19.55 -4.13 16.80
N ASP A 123 -20.72 -3.78 16.34
CA ASP A 123 -21.08 -3.81 14.93
C ASP A 123 -20.34 -2.74 14.15
N ILE A 124 -20.04 -3.05 12.90
CA ILE A 124 -19.48 -2.11 11.94
C ILE A 124 -20.62 -1.39 11.21
N SER A 125 -20.49 -0.08 11.01
CA SER A 125 -21.50 0.66 10.23
C SER A 125 -21.40 0.33 8.74
N TYR A 126 -22.53 0.42 8.02
CA TYR A 126 -22.60 0.18 6.58
C TYR A 126 -21.58 0.98 5.78
N ALA A 127 -21.42 2.28 6.07
CA ALA A 127 -20.49 3.14 5.37
C ALA A 127 -19.04 2.68 5.52
N ILE A 128 -18.63 2.32 6.73
CA ILE A 128 -17.27 1.81 7.00
C ILE A 128 -17.07 0.45 6.34
N TRP A 129 -18.08 -0.42 6.41
CA TRP A 129 -18.05 -1.71 5.74
C TRP A 129 -17.87 -1.56 4.23
N GLY A 130 -18.60 -0.66 3.59
CA GLY A 130 -18.46 -0.39 2.16
C GLY A 130 -17.07 0.09 1.79
N ILE A 131 -16.46 0.99 2.59
CA ILE A 131 -15.07 1.43 2.37
C ILE A 131 -14.10 0.24 2.47
N LEU A 132 -14.30 -0.67 3.42
CA LEU A 132 -13.44 -1.84 3.56
C LEU A 132 -13.60 -2.83 2.40
N CYS A 133 -14.81 -3.03 1.90
CA CYS A 133 -15.08 -3.85 0.71
C CYS A 133 -14.37 -3.28 -0.51
N ASP A 134 -14.45 -1.98 -0.73
CA ASP A 134 -13.77 -1.28 -1.83
C ASP A 134 -12.23 -1.42 -1.71
N LEU A 135 -11.68 -1.20 -0.52
CA LEU A 135 -10.25 -1.39 -0.25
C LEU A 135 -9.77 -2.85 -0.42
N ALA A 136 -10.65 -3.82 -0.22
CA ALA A 136 -10.37 -5.24 -0.41
C ALA A 136 -10.53 -5.69 -1.88
N GLY A 137 -10.89 -4.77 -2.79
CA GLY A 137 -11.13 -5.07 -4.20
C GLY A 137 -12.45 -5.78 -4.48
N ILE A 138 -13.39 -5.75 -3.53
CA ILE A 138 -14.76 -6.19 -3.75
C ILE A 138 -15.52 -5.04 -4.43
N LYS A 139 -16.42 -5.38 -5.34
CA LYS A 139 -17.27 -4.40 -6.02
C LYS A 139 -17.96 -3.47 -5.01
N SER A 140 -18.04 -2.17 -5.33
CA SER A 140 -18.71 -1.19 -4.47
C SER A 140 -20.14 -1.65 -4.15
N ILE A 141 -20.42 -1.88 -2.87
CA ILE A 141 -21.70 -2.43 -2.40
C ILE A 141 -22.86 -1.44 -2.49
N TRP A 142 -22.58 -0.14 -2.67
CA TRP A 142 -23.59 0.92 -2.81
C TRP A 142 -23.97 1.22 -4.27
N ARG A 143 -23.33 0.58 -5.25
CA ARG A 143 -23.71 0.70 -6.64
C ARG A 143 -24.67 -0.43 -7.00
N GLU A 144 -25.84 -0.08 -7.42
CA GLU A 144 -26.70 -1.04 -8.09
C GLU A 144 -25.95 -1.57 -9.32
N THR A 145 -25.85 -2.87 -9.44
CA THR A 145 -25.39 -3.48 -10.67
C THR A 145 -26.49 -3.25 -11.68
N GLU A 146 -26.26 -2.33 -12.63
CA GLU A 146 -27.09 -2.35 -13.83
C GLU A 146 -26.99 -3.76 -14.40
N SER A 147 -28.05 -4.52 -14.24
CA SER A 147 -28.22 -5.81 -14.89
C SER A 147 -28.51 -5.52 -16.36
N ASP A 148 -27.48 -5.76 -17.23
CA ASP A 148 -27.70 -5.88 -18.66
C ASP A 148 -28.73 -6.96 -18.96
#